data_6e79b97efd8fdf3d09ba700cf82f1cc7
#
_entry.id   6e79b97efd8fdf3d09ba700cf82f1cc7
#
_cell.length_a   1.000
_cell.length_b   1.000
_cell.length_c   1.000
_cell.angle_alpha   90.00
_cell.angle_beta   90.00
_cell.angle_gamma   90.00
#
_symmetry.space_group_name_H-M   'P 1'
#
loop_
_entity.id
_entity.type
_entity.pdbx_description
1 polymer ?
#
loop_
_entity_poly.entity_id
_entity_poly.type
_entity_poly.pdbx_seq_one_letter_code
_entity_poly.pdbx_strand_id
1 'polypeptide(L)'
;MKSAIKLRDRLERQDLTLGILLTDHISVQIIELAIGGGLDYVIVDMEHLRHAEPQVADVCAFGRIANFPVLVRPSASTINDARSAMDLGPCGLLLPTVESAEHLNRIREAVYMPPRGSRRPGGPGNRWVTEYNYDSFKSTVEDHVIIIPQVETTSGLENAKEIANHELTTALGIGPFDLSAQLGVCGEGPQNPLMQKAMQHLCAAAESVGKPMWTIGPGDFLVEEGHKFVCFGEAMGLLQLSLRNNVDRMRKNAK
;
A
#
# COMPACT_ATOMS: atom_id res chain seq x y z
N MET A 1 8.47 5.91 -14.16
CA MET A 1 7.74 4.81 -13.43
C MET A 1 6.38 4.51 -14.08
N LYS A 2 6.34 3.78 -15.18
CA LYS A 2 5.07 3.52 -15.91
C LYS A 2 3.97 2.88 -15.06
N SER A 3 4.32 1.88 -14.23
CA SER A 3 3.34 1.20 -13.36
C SER A 3 2.77 2.14 -12.28
N ALA A 4 3.59 3.01 -11.70
CA ALA A 4 3.13 4.01 -10.75
C ALA A 4 2.20 5.05 -11.42
N ILE A 5 2.56 5.53 -12.61
CA ILE A 5 1.71 6.44 -13.40
C ILE A 5 0.36 5.78 -13.67
N LYS A 6 0.36 4.53 -14.15
CA LYS A 6 -0.87 3.78 -14.39
C LYS A 6 -1.77 3.70 -13.13
N LEU A 7 -1.18 3.44 -11.96
CA LEU A 7 -1.94 3.37 -10.72
C LEU A 7 -2.46 4.75 -10.32
N ARG A 8 -1.64 5.81 -10.38
CA ARG A 8 -2.07 7.20 -10.12
C ARG A 8 -3.22 7.63 -11.01
N ASP A 9 -3.14 7.38 -12.31
CA ASP A 9 -4.20 7.72 -13.28
C ASP A 9 -5.55 7.07 -12.90
N ARG A 10 -5.52 5.83 -12.40
CA ARG A 10 -6.74 5.16 -11.90
C ARG A 10 -7.28 5.83 -10.65
N LEU A 11 -6.41 6.19 -9.71
CA LEU A 11 -6.80 6.85 -8.46
C LEU A 11 -7.38 8.25 -8.73
N GLU A 12 -6.78 9.00 -9.65
CA GLU A 12 -7.27 10.33 -10.06
C GLU A 12 -8.63 10.28 -10.75
N ARG A 13 -8.88 9.24 -11.56
CA ARG A 13 -10.19 8.99 -12.17
C ARG A 13 -11.20 8.38 -11.21
N GLN A 14 -10.81 8.07 -9.99
CA GLN A 14 -11.62 7.34 -9.00
C GLN A 14 -12.15 6.00 -9.53
N ASP A 15 -11.37 5.32 -10.39
CA ASP A 15 -11.67 3.97 -10.85
C ASP A 15 -11.57 3.00 -9.68
N LEU A 16 -12.46 1.98 -9.64
CA LEU A 16 -12.32 0.88 -8.69
C LEU A 16 -10.98 0.20 -8.90
N THR A 17 -10.13 0.24 -7.88
CA THR A 17 -8.74 -0.19 -7.92
C THR A 17 -8.53 -1.27 -6.86
N LEU A 18 -8.31 -2.50 -7.29
CA LEU A 18 -8.30 -3.70 -6.46
C LEU A 18 -6.90 -4.28 -6.32
N GLY A 19 -6.52 -4.61 -5.11
CA GLY A 19 -5.24 -5.26 -4.82
C GLY A 19 -5.30 -6.17 -3.61
N ILE A 20 -4.18 -6.84 -3.36
CA ILE A 20 -3.99 -7.75 -2.23
C ILE A 20 -2.67 -7.49 -1.51
N LEU A 21 -2.60 -7.94 -0.26
CA LEU A 21 -1.39 -7.98 0.52
C LEU A 21 -0.69 -9.34 0.34
N LEU A 22 0.63 -9.33 0.21
CA LEU A 22 1.48 -10.51 0.12
C LEU A 22 2.30 -10.63 1.40
N THR A 23 1.75 -11.29 2.42
CA THR A 23 2.37 -11.41 3.74
C THR A 23 3.13 -12.74 3.87
N ASP A 24 2.45 -13.88 3.68
CA ASP A 24 3.02 -15.20 3.99
C ASP A 24 3.86 -15.78 2.85
N HIS A 25 3.50 -15.50 1.61
CA HIS A 25 4.16 -16.07 0.44
C HIS A 25 4.39 -15.03 -0.64
N ILE A 26 5.64 -14.92 -1.07
CA ILE A 26 6.01 -14.07 -2.21
C ILE A 26 6.78 -14.88 -3.26
N SER A 27 6.45 -14.64 -4.50
CA SER A 27 7.19 -15.16 -5.67
C SER A 27 6.83 -14.37 -6.90
N VAL A 28 7.66 -14.50 -7.95
CA VAL A 28 7.37 -13.86 -9.26
C VAL A 28 6.05 -14.39 -9.82
N GLN A 29 5.75 -15.68 -9.60
CA GLN A 29 4.54 -16.32 -10.08
C GLN A 29 3.26 -15.72 -9.50
N ILE A 30 3.32 -15.21 -8.27
CA ILE A 30 2.14 -14.57 -7.65
C ILE A 30 1.76 -13.28 -8.37
N ILE A 31 2.73 -12.59 -9.00
CA ILE A 31 2.46 -11.41 -9.82
C ILE A 31 1.76 -11.80 -11.14
N GLU A 32 2.17 -12.92 -11.75
CA GLU A 32 1.46 -13.44 -12.92
C GLU A 32 0.01 -13.82 -12.57
N LEU A 33 -0.22 -14.45 -11.43
CA LEU A 33 -1.56 -14.78 -10.93
C LEU A 33 -2.37 -13.52 -10.64
N ALA A 34 -1.76 -12.49 -10.03
CA ALA A 34 -2.40 -11.21 -9.75
C ALA A 34 -2.86 -10.52 -11.05
N ILE A 35 -1.99 -10.47 -12.06
CA ILE A 35 -2.32 -9.93 -13.39
C ILE A 35 -3.43 -10.76 -14.05
N GLY A 36 -3.30 -12.09 -14.05
CA GLY A 36 -4.28 -13.01 -14.64
C GLY A 36 -5.64 -12.97 -13.91
N GLY A 37 -5.63 -12.68 -12.62
CA GLY A 37 -6.82 -12.48 -11.79
C GLY A 37 -7.47 -11.10 -11.94
N GLY A 38 -6.85 -10.17 -12.68
CA GLY A 38 -7.38 -8.83 -12.91
C GLY A 38 -7.11 -7.83 -11.80
N LEU A 39 -6.10 -8.08 -10.94
CA LEU A 39 -5.69 -7.12 -9.93
C LEU A 39 -5.00 -5.90 -10.56
N ASP A 40 -5.12 -4.77 -9.89
CA ASP A 40 -4.52 -3.51 -10.31
C ASP A 40 -3.17 -3.24 -9.64
N TYR A 41 -2.94 -3.83 -8.47
CA TYR A 41 -1.70 -3.70 -7.70
C TYR A 41 -1.55 -4.83 -6.68
N VAL A 42 -0.34 -4.96 -6.14
CA VAL A 42 -0.05 -5.76 -4.93
C VAL A 42 0.83 -4.97 -3.97
N ILE A 43 0.77 -5.31 -2.69
CA ILE A 43 1.67 -4.80 -1.66
C ILE A 43 2.43 -5.98 -1.05
N VAL A 44 3.76 -5.97 -1.14
CA VAL A 44 4.61 -6.92 -0.43
C VAL A 44 4.80 -6.43 1.00
N ASP A 45 4.46 -7.27 1.95
CA ASP A 45 4.52 -6.95 3.37
C ASP A 45 5.83 -7.42 3.99
N MET A 46 6.63 -6.47 4.48
CA MET A 46 7.86 -6.73 5.22
C MET A 46 7.73 -6.34 6.71
N GLU A 47 6.55 -5.91 7.15
CA GLU A 47 6.28 -5.58 8.54
C GLU A 47 6.01 -6.82 9.38
N HIS A 48 5.04 -7.64 8.97
CA HIS A 48 4.62 -8.81 9.75
C HIS A 48 5.44 -10.06 9.46
N LEU A 49 5.98 -10.20 8.25
CA LEU A 49 6.93 -11.24 7.90
C LEU A 49 8.16 -10.68 7.19
N ARG A 50 9.34 -11.07 7.66
CA ARG A 50 10.60 -10.68 7.03
C ARG A 50 10.90 -11.58 5.85
N HIS A 51 10.48 -11.18 4.68
CA HIS A 51 10.94 -11.80 3.45
C HIS A 51 12.41 -11.49 3.19
N ALA A 52 13.09 -12.42 2.50
CA ALA A 52 14.44 -12.13 2.03
C ALA A 52 14.42 -10.99 1.01
N GLU A 53 15.19 -9.94 1.24
CA GLU A 53 15.27 -8.77 0.35
C GLU A 53 15.47 -9.11 -1.13
N PRO A 54 16.33 -10.12 -1.52
CA PRO A 54 16.44 -10.54 -2.90
C PRO A 54 15.11 -11.00 -3.53
N GLN A 55 14.28 -11.74 -2.79
CA GLN A 55 12.96 -12.16 -3.30
C GLN A 55 12.02 -10.98 -3.53
N VAL A 56 12.00 -10.01 -2.61
CA VAL A 56 11.22 -8.78 -2.77
C VAL A 56 11.71 -7.98 -3.98
N ALA A 57 13.04 -7.86 -4.14
CA ALA A 57 13.65 -7.20 -5.29
C ALA A 57 13.28 -7.87 -6.62
N ASP A 58 13.23 -9.21 -6.67
CA ASP A 58 12.80 -9.97 -7.85
C ASP A 58 11.34 -9.73 -8.19
N VAL A 59 10.45 -9.74 -7.19
CA VAL A 59 9.03 -9.40 -7.35
C VAL A 59 8.85 -7.97 -7.87
N CYS A 60 9.57 -7.00 -7.30
CA CYS A 60 9.58 -5.61 -7.77
C CYS A 60 10.12 -5.51 -9.20
N ALA A 61 11.19 -6.25 -9.55
CA ALA A 61 11.77 -6.28 -10.89
C ALA A 61 10.76 -6.80 -11.91
N PHE A 62 10.08 -7.91 -11.59
CA PHE A 62 9.05 -8.47 -12.46
C PHE A 62 7.87 -7.50 -12.64
N GLY A 63 7.42 -6.86 -11.57
CA GLY A 63 6.39 -5.81 -11.64
C GLY A 63 6.77 -4.67 -12.58
N ARG A 64 8.04 -4.23 -12.56
CA ARG A 64 8.55 -3.20 -13.52
C ARG A 64 8.50 -3.68 -14.97
N ILE A 65 8.92 -4.93 -15.23
CA ILE A 65 8.93 -5.52 -16.57
C ILE A 65 7.49 -5.71 -17.08
N ALA A 66 6.60 -6.22 -16.22
CA ALA A 66 5.19 -6.45 -16.56
C ALA A 66 4.35 -5.16 -16.58
N ASN A 67 4.92 -4.01 -16.23
CA ASN A 67 4.19 -2.75 -16.02
C ASN A 67 3.01 -2.91 -15.04
N PHE A 68 3.25 -3.69 -13.98
CA PHE A 68 2.28 -3.97 -12.93
C PHE A 68 2.72 -3.31 -11.61
N PRO A 69 1.85 -2.56 -10.92
CA PRO A 69 2.20 -1.86 -9.67
C PRO A 69 2.50 -2.83 -8.54
N VAL A 70 3.73 -2.79 -8.04
CA VAL A 70 4.17 -3.48 -6.83
C VAL A 70 4.61 -2.42 -5.82
N LEU A 71 3.93 -2.36 -4.69
CA LEU A 71 4.30 -1.55 -3.54
C LEU A 71 4.96 -2.43 -2.48
N VAL A 72 5.66 -1.82 -1.54
CA VAL A 72 6.25 -2.52 -0.38
C VAL A 72 5.77 -1.83 0.89
N ARG A 73 5.39 -2.63 1.89
CA ARG A 73 5.24 -2.16 3.27
C ARG A 73 6.56 -2.45 4.00
N PRO A 74 7.34 -1.42 4.36
CA PRO A 74 8.58 -1.62 5.11
C PRO A 74 8.30 -2.14 6.51
N SER A 75 9.33 -2.68 7.19
CA SER A 75 9.23 -3.21 8.57
C SER A 75 8.83 -2.15 9.60
N ALA A 76 9.13 -0.90 9.33
CA ALA A 76 8.70 0.25 10.11
C ALA A 76 8.78 1.52 9.25
N SER A 77 8.16 2.60 9.70
CA SER A 77 8.23 3.90 9.04
C SER A 77 9.42 4.74 9.54
N THR A 78 10.60 4.15 9.56
CA THR A 78 11.85 4.90 9.80
C THR A 78 12.49 5.32 8.48
N ILE A 79 13.40 6.30 8.53
CA ILE A 79 14.17 6.73 7.34
C ILE A 79 14.94 5.54 6.73
N ASN A 80 15.52 4.68 7.57
CA ASN A 80 16.33 3.57 7.09
C ASN A 80 15.46 2.46 6.47
N ASP A 81 14.35 2.10 7.09
CA ASP A 81 13.44 1.08 6.55
C ASP A 81 12.81 1.55 5.24
N ALA A 82 12.35 2.81 5.17
CA ALA A 82 11.80 3.39 3.95
C ALA A 82 12.84 3.43 2.82
N ARG A 83 14.10 3.79 3.14
CA ARG A 83 15.22 3.82 2.17
C ARG A 83 15.52 2.41 1.65
N SER A 84 15.66 1.44 2.55
CA SER A 84 15.92 0.04 2.17
C SER A 84 14.80 -0.51 1.30
N ALA A 85 13.53 -0.27 1.67
CA ALA A 85 12.40 -0.69 0.87
C ALA A 85 12.37 -0.04 -0.52
N MET A 86 12.66 1.27 -0.62
CA MET A 86 12.78 1.95 -1.92
C MET A 86 13.91 1.38 -2.79
N ASP A 87 15.00 0.92 -2.18
CA ASP A 87 16.14 0.32 -2.89
C ASP A 87 15.83 -1.06 -3.50
N LEU A 88 14.78 -1.75 -3.05
CA LEU A 88 14.24 -2.96 -3.69
C LEU A 88 13.56 -2.66 -5.04
N GLY A 89 13.23 -1.40 -5.30
CA GLY A 89 12.69 -0.91 -6.56
C GLY A 89 11.18 -1.07 -6.73
N PRO A 90 10.36 -0.93 -5.67
CA PRO A 90 8.91 -0.85 -5.82
C PRO A 90 8.48 0.44 -6.52
N CYS A 91 7.21 0.53 -6.91
CA CYS A 91 6.65 1.79 -7.40
C CYS A 91 6.12 2.71 -6.27
N GLY A 92 6.18 2.26 -5.02
CA GLY A 92 5.74 3.03 -3.86
C GLY A 92 5.79 2.25 -2.57
N LEU A 93 5.38 2.91 -1.48
CA LEU A 93 5.38 2.36 -0.13
C LEU A 93 3.99 2.49 0.51
N LEU A 94 3.59 1.46 1.26
CA LEU A 94 2.59 1.56 2.32
C LEU A 94 3.35 1.75 3.64
N LEU A 95 3.28 2.93 4.23
CA LEU A 95 4.04 3.26 5.44
C LEU A 95 3.23 2.91 6.69
N PRO A 96 3.63 1.92 7.50
CA PRO A 96 2.91 1.57 8.72
C PRO A 96 3.01 2.67 9.78
N THR A 97 2.07 2.75 10.67
CA THR A 97 2.08 3.55 11.91
C THR A 97 2.50 5.01 11.70
N VAL A 98 1.88 5.70 10.75
CA VAL A 98 2.13 7.11 10.53
C VAL A 98 1.23 7.95 11.45
N GLU A 99 1.85 8.79 12.28
CA GLU A 99 1.14 9.53 13.33
C GLU A 99 1.09 11.05 13.12
N SER A 100 1.91 11.61 12.20
CA SER A 100 1.96 13.06 11.99
C SER A 100 2.56 13.44 10.63
N ALA A 101 2.33 14.68 10.21
CA ALA A 101 3.02 15.29 9.07
C ALA A 101 4.54 15.38 9.29
N GLU A 102 4.99 15.63 10.53
CA GLU A 102 6.43 15.65 10.86
C GLU A 102 7.08 14.29 10.67
N HIS A 103 6.37 13.19 10.93
CA HIS A 103 6.82 11.84 10.61
C HIS A 103 7.09 11.72 9.10
N LEU A 104 6.18 12.19 8.27
CA LEU A 104 6.33 12.17 6.80
C LEU A 104 7.45 13.10 6.31
N ASN A 105 7.71 14.24 6.96
CA ASN A 105 8.86 15.07 6.66
C ASN A 105 10.19 14.30 6.78
N ARG A 106 10.31 13.45 7.79
CA ARG A 106 11.49 12.58 7.96
C ARG A 106 11.56 11.49 6.90
N ILE A 107 10.41 10.87 6.55
CA ILE A 107 10.37 9.86 5.49
C ILE A 107 10.69 10.47 4.11
N ARG A 108 10.35 11.72 3.86
CA ARG A 108 10.71 12.41 2.62
C ARG A 108 12.20 12.34 2.32
N GLU A 109 13.05 12.40 3.36
CA GLU A 109 14.50 12.27 3.24
C GLU A 109 14.94 10.91 2.67
N ALA A 110 14.14 9.86 2.86
CA ALA A 110 14.41 8.53 2.34
C ALA A 110 13.87 8.31 0.93
N VAL A 111 12.83 9.03 0.54
CA VAL A 111 12.12 8.86 -0.74
C VAL A 111 12.75 9.69 -1.84
N TYR A 112 13.05 10.95 -1.56
CA TYR A 112 13.56 11.89 -2.56
C TYR A 112 15.07 12.08 -2.50
N MET A 113 15.64 12.37 -3.65
CA MET A 113 17.04 12.76 -3.79
C MET A 113 17.26 14.26 -3.50
N PRO A 114 18.48 14.71 -3.25
CA PRO A 114 18.78 16.14 -3.18
C PRO A 114 18.35 16.88 -4.46
N PRO A 115 17.77 18.07 -4.36
CA PRO A 115 17.60 18.88 -3.16
C PRO A 115 16.32 18.62 -2.36
N ARG A 116 15.43 17.71 -2.77
CA ARG A 116 14.14 17.46 -2.10
C ARG A 116 14.24 16.58 -0.87
N GLY A 117 15.25 15.73 -0.81
CA GLY A 117 15.55 14.81 0.29
C GLY A 117 17.03 14.47 0.35
N SER A 118 17.35 13.34 0.97
CA SER A 118 18.75 12.89 1.14
C SER A 118 19.04 11.49 0.61
N ARG A 119 18.14 10.93 -0.20
CA ARG A 119 18.36 9.61 -0.81
C ARG A 119 19.55 9.66 -1.75
N ARG A 120 20.38 8.60 -1.72
CA ARG A 120 21.58 8.52 -2.57
C ARG A 120 21.20 8.44 -4.06
N PRO A 121 21.86 9.22 -4.93
CA PRO A 121 21.60 9.20 -6.37
C PRO A 121 22.11 7.94 -7.07
N GLY A 122 22.92 7.11 -6.46
CA GLY A 122 23.46 5.88 -7.06
C GLY A 122 22.95 4.62 -6.38
N GLY A 123 23.20 3.47 -7.03
CA GLY A 123 22.95 2.14 -6.48
C GLY A 123 21.70 1.43 -7.01
N PRO A 124 21.35 0.28 -6.41
CA PRO A 124 20.28 -0.59 -6.92
C PRO A 124 18.90 0.07 -7.00
N GLY A 125 18.62 1.01 -6.09
CA GLY A 125 17.33 1.68 -6.00
C GLY A 125 16.99 2.61 -7.16
N ASN A 126 17.93 2.87 -8.06
CA ASN A 126 17.69 3.69 -9.26
C ASN A 126 17.34 2.84 -10.51
N ARG A 127 16.74 1.68 -10.30
CA ARG A 127 16.37 0.72 -11.36
C ARG A 127 15.28 1.20 -12.33
N TRP A 128 14.69 2.36 -12.05
CA TRP A 128 13.66 2.96 -12.89
C TRP A 128 14.19 3.80 -14.05
N VAL A 129 15.47 4.10 -14.05
CA VAL A 129 16.14 4.89 -15.09
C VAL A 129 17.41 4.21 -15.58
N THR A 130 17.73 4.34 -16.88
CA THR A 130 18.94 3.82 -17.49
C THR A 130 20.07 4.84 -17.49
N GLU A 131 19.71 6.12 -17.56
CA GLU A 131 20.66 7.24 -17.52
C GLU A 131 20.27 8.17 -16.37
N TYR A 132 21.26 8.55 -15.57
CA TYR A 132 21.02 9.41 -14.43
C TYR A 132 21.18 10.89 -14.82
N ASN A 133 20.07 11.58 -14.81
CA ASN A 133 19.96 13.03 -14.79
C ASN A 133 18.89 13.39 -13.78
N TYR A 134 19.18 14.35 -12.87
CA TYR A 134 18.25 14.65 -11.77
C TYR A 134 16.87 15.13 -12.27
N ASP A 135 16.83 16.03 -13.26
CA ASP A 135 15.57 16.55 -13.78
C ASP A 135 14.71 15.46 -14.42
N SER A 136 15.35 14.56 -15.18
CA SER A 136 14.72 13.38 -15.74
C SER A 136 14.28 12.41 -14.65
N PHE A 137 15.11 12.18 -13.64
CA PHE A 137 14.77 11.30 -12.52
C PHE A 137 13.59 11.84 -11.73
N LYS A 138 13.61 13.15 -11.42
CA LYS A 138 12.50 13.80 -10.72
C LYS A 138 11.18 13.59 -11.46
N SER A 139 11.12 13.97 -12.72
CA SER A 139 9.90 13.93 -13.54
C SER A 139 9.43 12.50 -13.90
N THR A 140 10.32 11.51 -13.96
CA THR A 140 9.97 10.13 -14.34
C THR A 140 9.79 9.20 -13.14
N VAL A 141 10.36 9.53 -11.97
CA VAL A 141 10.36 8.68 -10.79
C VAL A 141 9.75 9.40 -9.59
N GLU A 142 10.39 10.46 -9.06
CA GLU A 142 9.98 11.06 -7.79
C GLU A 142 8.56 11.61 -7.81
N ASP A 143 8.18 12.28 -8.88
CA ASP A 143 6.84 12.88 -9.02
C ASP A 143 5.73 11.80 -9.16
N HIS A 144 6.11 10.53 -9.35
CA HIS A 144 5.17 9.43 -9.53
C HIS A 144 5.21 8.38 -8.43
N VAL A 145 6.17 8.41 -7.50
CA VAL A 145 6.22 7.48 -6.36
C VAL A 145 4.89 7.51 -5.62
N ILE A 146 4.37 6.33 -5.29
CA ILE A 146 3.13 6.19 -4.53
C ILE A 146 3.46 6.00 -3.07
N ILE A 147 2.98 6.90 -2.22
CA ILE A 147 3.15 6.81 -0.78
C ILE A 147 1.78 6.80 -0.12
N ILE A 148 1.53 5.75 0.65
CA ILE A 148 0.29 5.52 1.39
C ILE A 148 0.65 5.49 2.88
N PRO A 149 0.54 6.62 3.61
CA PRO A 149 0.66 6.61 5.07
C PRO A 149 -0.53 5.86 5.67
N GLN A 150 -0.26 4.85 6.50
CA GLN A 150 -1.26 4.04 7.17
C GLN A 150 -1.51 4.58 8.57
N VAL A 151 -2.73 5.04 8.80
CA VAL A 151 -3.22 5.50 10.11
C VAL A 151 -3.80 4.29 10.85
N GLU A 152 -3.21 3.98 12.00
CA GLU A 152 -3.56 2.80 12.81
C GLU A 152 -3.37 3.03 14.31
N THR A 153 -3.19 4.30 14.71
CA THR A 153 -3.14 4.75 16.09
C THR A 153 -4.12 5.88 16.34
N THR A 154 -4.48 6.13 17.58
CA THR A 154 -5.32 7.28 17.97
C THR A 154 -4.64 8.60 17.64
N SER A 155 -3.32 8.71 17.83
CA SER A 155 -2.54 9.89 17.45
C SER A 155 -2.60 10.15 15.94
N GLY A 156 -2.40 9.11 15.11
CA GLY A 156 -2.54 9.23 13.66
C GLY A 156 -3.95 9.62 13.23
N LEU A 157 -4.98 9.11 13.94
CA LEU A 157 -6.37 9.45 13.67
C LEU A 157 -6.64 10.94 13.96
N GLU A 158 -6.15 11.48 15.06
CA GLU A 158 -6.27 12.91 15.40
C GLU A 158 -5.59 13.81 14.36
N ASN A 159 -4.46 13.37 13.80
CA ASN A 159 -3.65 14.11 12.83
C ASN A 159 -3.98 13.75 11.37
N ALA A 160 -5.06 13.02 11.10
CA ALA A 160 -5.39 12.46 9.79
C ALA A 160 -5.40 13.50 8.66
N LYS A 161 -5.92 14.70 8.90
CA LYS A 161 -5.98 15.77 7.91
C LYS A 161 -4.58 16.30 7.54
N GLU A 162 -3.69 16.46 8.51
CA GLU A 162 -2.32 16.91 8.26
C GLU A 162 -1.52 15.84 7.50
N ILE A 163 -1.69 14.57 7.87
CA ILE A 163 -1.09 13.43 7.19
C ILE A 163 -1.60 13.36 5.74
N ALA A 164 -2.91 13.48 5.53
CA ALA A 164 -3.51 13.48 4.21
C ALA A 164 -3.01 14.66 3.35
N ASN A 165 -2.88 15.86 3.92
CA ASN A 165 -2.44 17.07 3.20
C ASN A 165 -0.94 17.08 2.87
N HIS A 166 -0.14 16.20 3.45
CA HIS A 166 1.31 16.18 3.24
C HIS A 166 1.66 15.89 1.77
N GLU A 167 2.72 16.54 1.25
CA GLU A 167 3.15 16.41 -0.16
C GLU A 167 3.48 14.96 -0.58
N LEU A 168 4.03 14.15 0.34
CA LEU A 168 4.31 12.74 0.07
C LEU A 168 3.05 11.89 -0.08
N THR A 169 1.95 12.24 0.61
CA THR A 169 0.76 11.41 0.64
C THR A 169 0.12 11.34 -0.73
N THR A 170 0.07 10.15 -1.32
CA THR A 170 -0.68 9.88 -2.54
C THR A 170 -2.12 9.48 -2.22
N ALA A 171 -2.31 8.63 -1.21
CA ALA A 171 -3.59 8.22 -0.67
C ALA A 171 -3.45 8.08 0.85
N LEU A 172 -4.50 8.39 1.61
CA LEU A 172 -4.50 8.11 3.06
C LEU A 172 -4.91 6.66 3.29
N GLY A 173 -4.16 5.92 4.12
CA GLY A 173 -4.44 4.52 4.42
C GLY A 173 -4.97 4.30 5.84
N ILE A 174 -5.69 3.19 6.05
CA ILE A 174 -6.10 2.73 7.37
C ILE A 174 -5.50 1.35 7.68
N GLY A 175 -5.03 1.16 8.93
CA GLY A 175 -4.72 -0.16 9.52
C GLY A 175 -5.82 -0.56 10.51
N PRO A 176 -6.88 -1.26 10.05
CA PRO A 176 -8.09 -1.44 10.86
C PRO A 176 -7.89 -2.35 12.07
N PHE A 177 -6.98 -3.33 12.03
CA PHE A 177 -6.71 -4.20 13.17
C PHE A 177 -6.06 -3.44 14.31
N ASP A 178 -4.95 -2.75 14.04
CA ASP A 178 -4.21 -2.00 15.06
C ASP A 178 -5.02 -0.82 15.56
N LEU A 179 -5.71 -0.09 14.67
CA LEU A 179 -6.60 0.99 15.08
C LEU A 179 -7.74 0.48 15.98
N SER A 180 -8.33 -0.68 15.67
CA SER A 180 -9.39 -1.27 16.53
C SER A 180 -8.88 -1.65 17.91
N ALA A 181 -7.62 -2.13 17.98
CA ALA A 181 -6.97 -2.42 19.27
C ALA A 181 -6.72 -1.14 20.07
N GLN A 182 -6.25 -0.07 19.43
CA GLN A 182 -6.07 1.25 20.03
C GLN A 182 -7.40 1.85 20.54
N LEU A 183 -8.49 1.59 19.84
CA LEU A 183 -9.84 2.04 20.24
C LEU A 183 -10.53 1.12 21.26
N GLY A 184 -9.87 0.01 21.67
CA GLY A 184 -10.41 -0.94 22.65
C GLY A 184 -11.52 -1.85 22.11
N VAL A 185 -11.64 -2.00 20.78
CA VAL A 185 -12.69 -2.78 20.11
C VAL A 185 -12.11 -3.85 19.17
N CYS A 186 -10.92 -4.36 19.49
CA CYS A 186 -10.24 -5.37 18.70
C CYS A 186 -11.11 -6.63 18.53
N GLY A 187 -11.25 -7.08 17.25
CA GLY A 187 -12.04 -8.27 16.92
C GLY A 187 -13.54 -8.05 16.77
N GLU A 188 -14.07 -6.84 17.04
CA GLU A 188 -15.50 -6.55 16.87
C GLU A 188 -15.89 -6.23 15.40
N GLY A 189 -14.92 -6.15 14.53
CA GLY A 189 -15.11 -5.98 13.08
C GLY A 189 -15.45 -4.55 12.65
N PRO A 190 -15.58 -4.33 11.32
CA PRO A 190 -15.76 -3.00 10.75
C PRO A 190 -17.13 -2.36 11.06
N GLN A 191 -18.12 -3.16 11.51
CA GLN A 191 -19.44 -2.68 11.87
C GLN A 191 -19.49 -2.02 13.26
N ASN A 192 -18.42 -2.14 14.08
CA ASN A 192 -18.37 -1.48 15.37
C ASN A 192 -18.50 0.05 15.20
N PRO A 193 -19.35 0.76 15.99
CA PRO A 193 -19.58 2.19 15.82
C PRO A 193 -18.33 3.07 15.95
N LEU A 194 -17.34 2.68 16.77
CA LEU A 194 -16.08 3.41 16.90
C LEU A 194 -15.24 3.27 15.63
N MET A 195 -15.20 2.05 15.05
CA MET A 195 -14.50 1.83 13.77
C MET A 195 -15.18 2.56 12.62
N GLN A 196 -16.51 2.57 12.55
CA GLN A 196 -17.24 3.34 11.55
C GLN A 196 -16.95 4.84 11.66
N LYS A 197 -16.97 5.38 12.90
CA LYS A 197 -16.65 6.79 13.14
C LYS A 197 -15.21 7.12 12.74
N ALA A 198 -14.25 6.25 13.06
CA ALA A 198 -12.84 6.42 12.67
C ALA A 198 -12.70 6.40 11.13
N MET A 199 -13.34 5.45 10.46
CA MET A 199 -13.34 5.38 8.99
C MET A 199 -13.93 6.65 8.36
N GLN A 200 -15.09 7.10 8.83
CA GLN A 200 -15.72 8.34 8.37
C GLN A 200 -14.80 9.55 8.54
N HIS A 201 -14.10 9.63 9.68
CA HIS A 201 -13.14 10.70 9.96
C HIS A 201 -11.96 10.69 8.96
N LEU A 202 -11.38 9.51 8.69
CA LEU A 202 -10.28 9.35 7.73
C LEU A 202 -10.73 9.67 6.30
N CYS A 203 -11.91 9.21 5.90
CA CYS A 203 -12.49 9.52 4.59
C CYS A 203 -12.69 11.03 4.42
N ALA A 204 -13.28 11.70 5.41
CA ALA A 204 -13.48 13.14 5.40
C ALA A 204 -12.14 13.91 5.36
N ALA A 205 -11.12 13.44 6.08
CA ALA A 205 -9.78 14.02 6.06
C ALA A 205 -9.15 13.93 4.65
N ALA A 206 -9.18 12.76 4.03
CA ALA A 206 -8.66 12.54 2.69
C ALA A 206 -9.42 13.37 1.63
N GLU A 207 -10.76 13.34 1.66
CA GLU A 207 -11.64 14.08 0.75
C GLU A 207 -11.41 15.59 0.85
N SER A 208 -11.21 16.13 2.07
CA SER A 208 -10.98 17.57 2.30
C SER A 208 -9.76 18.13 1.57
N VAL A 209 -8.84 17.26 1.16
CA VAL A 209 -7.60 17.61 0.44
C VAL A 209 -7.53 16.97 -0.96
N GLY A 210 -8.63 16.37 -1.43
CA GLY A 210 -8.76 15.79 -2.77
C GLY A 210 -7.92 14.53 -2.98
N LYS A 211 -7.62 13.76 -1.91
CA LYS A 211 -6.83 12.53 -2.00
C LYS A 211 -7.70 11.29 -1.80
N PRO A 212 -7.40 10.16 -2.48
CA PRO A 212 -8.12 8.92 -2.28
C PRO A 212 -7.82 8.31 -0.91
N MET A 213 -8.77 7.50 -0.43
CA MET A 213 -8.61 6.66 0.75
C MET A 213 -8.25 5.24 0.33
N TRP A 214 -7.12 4.70 0.84
CA TRP A 214 -6.78 3.29 0.73
C TRP A 214 -7.36 2.53 1.92
N THR A 215 -8.07 1.43 1.64
CA THR A 215 -8.73 0.61 2.66
C THR A 215 -8.36 -0.85 2.51
N ILE A 216 -8.33 -1.57 3.65
CA ILE A 216 -8.08 -3.02 3.68
C ILE A 216 -9.16 -3.72 4.52
N GLY A 217 -9.69 -4.84 4.00
CA GLY A 217 -10.71 -5.64 4.67
C GLY A 217 -11.56 -6.46 3.71
N PRO A 218 -12.77 -6.92 4.12
CA PRO A 218 -13.67 -7.65 3.26
C PRO A 218 -14.06 -6.83 2.02
N GLY A 219 -13.64 -7.29 0.83
CA GLY A 219 -13.72 -6.50 -0.40
C GLY A 219 -15.14 -6.08 -0.78
N ASP A 220 -16.08 -7.03 -0.75
CA ASP A 220 -17.49 -6.75 -1.09
C ASP A 220 -18.06 -5.65 -0.18
N PHE A 221 -17.86 -5.78 1.13
CA PHE A 221 -18.28 -4.76 2.09
C PHE A 221 -17.69 -3.39 1.81
N LEU A 222 -16.37 -3.31 1.56
CA LEU A 222 -15.69 -2.03 1.29
C LEU A 222 -16.19 -1.38 0.00
N VAL A 223 -16.43 -2.17 -1.05
CA VAL A 223 -16.97 -1.67 -2.32
C VAL A 223 -18.42 -1.18 -2.17
N GLU A 224 -19.25 -1.91 -1.43
CA GLU A 224 -20.63 -1.50 -1.11
C GLU A 224 -20.68 -0.19 -0.29
N GLU A 225 -19.72 0.02 0.62
CA GLU A 225 -19.55 1.29 1.34
C GLU A 225 -18.97 2.43 0.47
N GLY A 226 -18.66 2.16 -0.81
CA GLY A 226 -18.23 3.16 -1.78
C GLY A 226 -16.72 3.38 -1.88
N HIS A 227 -15.91 2.57 -1.18
CA HIS A 227 -14.45 2.65 -1.29
C HIS A 227 -13.96 2.23 -2.69
N LYS A 228 -12.98 2.95 -3.22
CA LYS A 228 -12.46 2.76 -4.59
C LYS A 228 -11.03 2.24 -4.65
N PHE A 229 -10.22 2.43 -3.63
CA PHE A 229 -8.85 1.93 -3.56
C PHE A 229 -8.77 0.88 -2.46
N VAL A 230 -8.99 -0.37 -2.83
CA VAL A 230 -9.27 -1.48 -1.91
C VAL A 230 -8.20 -2.56 -1.97
N CYS A 231 -7.68 -2.92 -0.81
CA CYS A 231 -6.94 -4.16 -0.56
C CYS A 231 -7.91 -5.17 0.06
N PHE A 232 -8.36 -6.17 -0.70
CA PHE A 232 -9.47 -7.03 -0.25
C PHE A 232 -9.02 -8.32 0.45
N GLY A 233 -7.75 -8.41 0.81
CA GLY A 233 -7.25 -9.52 1.62
C GLY A 233 -5.78 -9.80 1.43
N GLU A 234 -5.36 -10.83 2.11
CA GLU A 234 -4.03 -11.43 2.04
C GLU A 234 -4.09 -12.68 1.14
N ALA A 235 -3.06 -12.91 0.31
CA ALA A 235 -3.06 -13.93 -0.74
C ALA A 235 -3.36 -15.35 -0.23
N MET A 236 -2.70 -15.77 0.86
CA MET A 236 -2.88 -17.12 1.40
C MET A 236 -4.22 -17.29 2.10
N GLY A 237 -4.74 -16.23 2.75
CA GLY A 237 -6.09 -16.22 3.31
C GLY A 237 -7.17 -16.38 2.24
N LEU A 238 -7.03 -15.67 1.11
CA LEU A 238 -7.93 -15.80 -0.03
C LEU A 238 -7.88 -17.20 -0.65
N LEU A 239 -6.69 -17.80 -0.79
CA LEU A 239 -6.54 -19.18 -1.26
C LEU A 239 -7.21 -20.16 -0.30
N GLN A 240 -6.98 -20.03 1.01
CA GLN A 240 -7.59 -20.87 2.03
C GLN A 240 -9.13 -20.79 1.99
N LEU A 241 -9.67 -19.57 1.86
CA LEU A 241 -11.12 -19.37 1.74
C LEU A 241 -11.67 -20.02 0.47
N SER A 242 -11.00 -19.87 -0.67
CA SER A 242 -11.37 -20.50 -1.93
C SER A 242 -11.39 -22.02 -1.83
N LEU A 243 -10.37 -22.63 -1.22
CA LEU A 243 -10.30 -24.08 -0.99
C LEU A 243 -11.45 -24.55 -0.10
N ARG A 244 -11.71 -23.88 1.02
CA ARG A 244 -12.82 -24.20 1.94
C ARG A 244 -14.15 -24.18 1.21
N ASN A 245 -14.46 -23.11 0.49
CA ASN A 245 -15.71 -22.95 -0.24
C ASN A 245 -15.91 -24.06 -1.29
N ASN A 246 -14.86 -24.45 -2.02
CA ASN A 246 -14.92 -25.52 -2.98
C ASN A 246 -15.15 -26.89 -2.32
N VAL A 247 -14.44 -27.19 -1.23
CA VAL A 247 -14.62 -28.45 -0.47
C VAL A 247 -16.04 -28.55 0.08
N ASP A 248 -16.56 -27.48 0.68
CA ASP A 248 -17.92 -27.48 1.24
C ASP A 248 -18.99 -27.67 0.17
N ARG A 249 -18.83 -27.03 -1.00
CA ARG A 249 -19.71 -27.21 -2.16
C ARG A 249 -19.70 -28.66 -2.63
N MET A 250 -18.52 -29.28 -2.80
CA MET A 250 -18.40 -30.66 -3.24
C MET A 250 -19.03 -31.64 -2.22
N ARG A 251 -18.80 -31.43 -0.93
CA ARG A 251 -19.39 -32.25 0.15
C ARG A 251 -20.93 -32.15 0.22
N LYS A 252 -21.47 -30.95 -0.05
CA LYS A 252 -22.93 -30.75 -0.13
C LYS A 252 -23.55 -31.50 -1.33
N ASN A 253 -22.87 -31.50 -2.47
CA ASN A 253 -23.35 -32.16 -3.68
C ASN A 253 -23.21 -33.71 -3.64
N ALA A 254 -22.41 -34.27 -2.72
CA ALA A 254 -22.22 -35.71 -2.54
C ALA A 254 -23.24 -36.33 -1.58
N LYS A 255 -24.12 -35.54 -0.97
CA LYS A 255 -25.28 -36.00 -0.13
C LYS A 255 -26.56 -36.01 -0.94
#